data_d0a0dbe56c181ad654dc28245b3422f4
#
_entry.id   d0a0dbe56c181ad654dc28245b3422f4
#
_cell.length_a   1.000
_cell.length_b   1.000
_cell.length_c   1.000
_cell.angle_alpha   90.00
_cell.angle_beta   90.00
_cell.angle_gamma   90.00
#
_symmetry.space_group_name_H-M   'P 1'
#
loop_
_entity.id
_entity.type
_entity.pdbx_description
1 polymer ?
#
loop_
_entity_poly.entity_id
_entity_poly.type
_entity_poly.pdbx_seq_one_letter_code
_entity_poly.pdbx_strand_id
1 'polypeptide(L)'
;MTTNVQLRNIIMIILNTLRHKSMSRPTSTDCGIAGFLCTLMTLLLLASCSLQPADYPTPDEPTAESDRLIVLCEGLWGMDNSSLSLIDHGVLTNRWFQQQNPGQHLGDTGNDILHINDTLIAISVNWSNIIQYIRPDGTAIAATENIPNNRRLATDGNGFLYVTSYADKGYVAKIDLRTKQIVDTCHVGYEPEGIAYYDGRLYIANTGGYSTQTKDHGYEQTVSVVDAPTMRELRRIDTGCKNLYGTMSQSGQYICINSAGDMYTIPPRCIVLNMANDEFRVYDFPATYNCAYHNRFYMIGSSYSYITGTYTYSAHTISLPSLEATEGLADYNAANETIMNMQSPYAIYISPQSGHMYATDARSYATNGYVYEFDRQGKQLNRYLLRGVNPSRIIAM
;
A
#
# COMPACT_ATOMS: atom_id res chain seq x y z
N MET A 1 -2.25 -25.92 8.25
CA MET A 1 -2.30 -25.51 9.68
C MET A 1 -2.23 -26.66 10.67
N THR A 2 -2.59 -27.88 10.32
CA THR A 2 -2.63 -29.06 11.20
C THR A 2 -1.25 -29.65 11.58
N THR A 3 -0.25 -29.52 10.74
CA THR A 3 1.11 -30.10 10.96
C THR A 3 1.94 -29.36 12.00
N ASN A 4 1.80 -28.05 12.11
CA ASN A 4 2.59 -27.24 13.08
C ASN A 4 2.11 -27.38 14.54
N VAL A 5 0.83 -27.66 14.74
CA VAL A 5 0.27 -27.89 16.08
C VAL A 5 0.67 -29.26 16.62
N GLN A 6 0.71 -30.27 15.78
CA GLN A 6 1.18 -31.60 16.17
C GLN A 6 2.67 -31.62 16.50
N LEU A 7 3.50 -30.90 15.73
CA LEU A 7 4.94 -30.81 16.00
C LEU A 7 5.24 -30.10 17.34
N ARG A 8 4.53 -29.03 17.67
CA ARG A 8 4.63 -28.33 18.95
C ARG A 8 4.24 -29.22 20.14
N ASN A 9 3.19 -30.00 19.98
CA ASN A 9 2.75 -30.94 21.03
C ASN A 9 3.76 -32.06 21.26
N ILE A 10 4.38 -32.59 20.21
CA ILE A 10 5.44 -33.63 20.32
C ILE A 10 6.67 -33.05 20.99
N ILE A 11 7.11 -31.83 20.65
CA ILE A 11 8.26 -31.16 21.28
C ILE A 11 8.00 -30.92 22.78
N MET A 12 6.79 -30.49 23.16
CA MET A 12 6.41 -30.28 24.56
C MET A 12 6.40 -31.59 25.36
N ILE A 13 5.94 -32.68 24.77
CA ILE A 13 5.97 -34.02 25.42
C ILE A 13 7.43 -34.49 25.64
N ILE A 14 8.30 -34.31 24.67
CA ILE A 14 9.72 -34.69 24.76
C ILE A 14 10.42 -33.84 25.82
N LEU A 15 10.20 -32.52 25.85
CA LEU A 15 10.83 -31.63 26.86
C LEU A 15 10.35 -31.94 28.29
N ASN A 16 9.08 -32.28 28.49
CA ASN A 16 8.57 -32.68 29.79
C ASN A 16 9.11 -34.04 30.25
N THR A 17 9.31 -34.98 29.34
CA THR A 17 9.90 -36.30 29.66
C THR A 17 11.36 -36.16 30.04
N LEU A 18 12.10 -35.26 29.43
CA LEU A 18 13.52 -34.96 29.79
C LEU A 18 13.63 -34.23 31.13
N ARG A 19 12.67 -33.40 31.50
CA ARG A 19 12.67 -32.65 32.77
C ARG A 19 12.42 -33.53 34.01
N HIS A 20 11.69 -34.64 33.83
CA HIS A 20 11.43 -35.60 34.92
C HIS A 20 12.56 -36.62 35.17
N LYS A 21 13.53 -36.78 34.20
CA LYS A 21 14.66 -37.72 34.32
C LYS A 21 15.93 -37.13 34.91
N SER A 22 15.96 -35.85 35.27
CA SER A 22 17.20 -35.16 35.74
C SER A 22 17.58 -35.43 37.21
N MET A 23 16.94 -36.37 37.89
CA MET A 23 17.20 -36.67 39.30
C MET A 23 17.74 -38.07 39.58
N SER A 24 18.19 -38.87 38.59
CA SER A 24 18.87 -40.14 38.82
C SER A 24 20.17 -40.23 38.04
N ARG A 25 21.22 -40.85 38.66
CA ARG A 25 22.54 -41.01 38.04
C ARG A 25 22.42 -41.86 36.75
N PRO A 26 23.07 -41.45 35.63
CA PRO A 26 22.96 -42.19 34.37
C PRO A 26 23.66 -43.53 34.43
N THR A 27 23.01 -44.60 33.98
CA THR A 27 23.60 -45.91 33.72
C THR A 27 24.11 -45.96 32.27
N SER A 28 25.05 -46.87 31.96
CA SER A 28 25.77 -46.95 30.70
C SER A 28 24.87 -47.14 29.45
N THR A 29 23.63 -47.54 29.62
CA THR A 29 22.63 -47.68 28.56
C THR A 29 21.96 -46.36 28.15
N ASP A 30 21.98 -45.34 29.01
CA ASP A 30 21.36 -44.05 28.74
C ASP A 30 22.20 -43.19 27.77
N CYS A 31 23.50 -43.43 27.69
CA CYS A 31 24.41 -42.71 26.80
C CYS A 31 24.17 -43.05 25.29
N GLY A 32 23.76 -44.29 25.01
CA GLY A 32 23.45 -44.75 23.66
C GLY A 32 22.15 -44.14 23.11
N ILE A 33 21.13 -44.01 23.96
CA ILE A 33 19.82 -43.45 23.58
C ILE A 33 19.91 -41.95 23.42
N ALA A 34 20.65 -41.23 24.24
CA ALA A 34 20.88 -39.79 24.11
C ALA A 34 21.68 -39.46 22.84
N GLY A 35 22.70 -40.26 22.49
CA GLY A 35 23.46 -40.14 21.25
C GLY A 35 22.60 -40.40 20.00
N PHE A 36 21.74 -41.42 20.06
CA PHE A 36 20.84 -41.74 18.95
C PHE A 36 19.77 -40.65 18.75
N LEU A 37 19.22 -40.09 19.83
CA LEU A 37 18.27 -38.97 19.78
C LEU A 37 18.92 -37.66 19.27
N CYS A 38 20.17 -37.37 19.66
CA CYS A 38 20.90 -36.21 19.11
C CYS A 38 21.22 -36.38 17.62
N THR A 39 21.63 -37.58 17.18
CA THR A 39 21.86 -37.84 15.73
C THR A 39 20.58 -37.83 14.92
N LEU A 40 19.47 -38.31 15.45
CA LEU A 40 18.17 -38.25 14.78
C LEU A 40 17.64 -36.80 14.69
N MET A 41 17.89 -36.00 15.74
CA MET A 41 17.48 -34.59 15.76
C MET A 41 18.35 -33.71 14.83
N THR A 42 19.67 -34.02 14.69
CA THR A 42 20.53 -33.37 13.69
C THR A 42 20.19 -33.78 12.26
N LEU A 43 19.80 -35.03 12.00
CA LEU A 43 19.30 -35.49 10.68
C LEU A 43 17.98 -34.85 10.32
N LEU A 44 17.06 -34.65 11.28
CA LEU A 44 15.78 -33.95 11.06
C LEU A 44 15.98 -32.44 10.82
N LEU A 45 16.98 -31.80 11.45
CA LEU A 45 17.32 -30.41 11.18
C LEU A 45 17.99 -30.20 9.81
N LEU A 46 18.76 -31.17 9.35
CA LEU A 46 19.37 -31.14 8.00
C LEU A 46 18.32 -31.42 6.91
N ALA A 47 17.31 -32.25 7.19
CA ALA A 47 16.20 -32.47 6.26
C ALA A 47 15.25 -31.28 6.14
N SER A 48 15.16 -30.41 7.18
CA SER A 48 14.32 -29.20 7.13
C SER A 48 14.93 -28.05 6.31
N CYS A 49 16.25 -28.10 6.05
CA CYS A 49 16.91 -27.11 5.20
C CYS A 49 16.78 -27.38 3.69
N SER A 50 16.22 -28.53 3.28
CA SER A 50 16.06 -28.89 1.86
C SER A 50 14.64 -28.77 1.33
N LEU A 51 13.69 -28.25 2.12
CA LEU A 51 12.36 -27.84 1.61
C LEU A 51 12.48 -26.44 0.99
N GLN A 52 13.24 -26.32 -0.11
CA GLN A 52 12.93 -25.28 -1.07
C GLN A 52 11.54 -25.58 -1.61
N PRO A 53 10.62 -24.58 -1.61
CA PRO A 53 9.38 -24.75 -2.36
C PRO A 53 9.77 -25.06 -3.80
N ALA A 54 9.29 -26.19 -4.31
CA ALA A 54 9.46 -26.53 -5.69
C ALA A 54 8.91 -25.41 -6.58
N ASP A 55 9.63 -25.12 -7.64
CA ASP A 55 9.22 -24.34 -8.79
C ASP A 55 8.78 -22.89 -8.52
N TYR A 56 9.73 -22.01 -8.18
CA TYR A 56 9.65 -20.66 -8.69
C TYR A 56 9.97 -20.73 -10.20
N PRO A 57 9.09 -20.25 -11.08
CA PRO A 57 9.49 -20.07 -12.46
C PRO A 57 10.75 -19.18 -12.44
N THR A 58 11.83 -19.63 -13.07
CA THR A 58 12.95 -18.74 -13.41
C THR A 58 12.35 -17.55 -14.12
N PRO A 59 12.75 -16.30 -13.79
CA PRO A 59 12.28 -15.15 -14.54
C PRO A 59 12.55 -15.44 -16.03
N ASP A 60 11.48 -15.45 -16.83
CA ASP A 60 11.64 -15.44 -18.28
C ASP A 60 12.50 -14.23 -18.65
N GLU A 61 13.29 -14.33 -19.70
CA GLU A 61 14.09 -13.19 -20.17
C GLU A 61 13.18 -11.97 -20.32
N PRO A 62 13.63 -10.75 -19.89
CA PRO A 62 12.80 -9.56 -19.91
C PRO A 62 12.18 -9.37 -21.30
N THR A 63 10.87 -9.39 -21.38
CA THR A 63 10.17 -9.11 -22.63
C THR A 63 10.30 -7.62 -22.93
N ALA A 64 10.40 -7.25 -24.22
CA ALA A 64 10.56 -5.85 -24.66
C ALA A 64 9.38 -4.92 -24.27
N GLU A 65 8.35 -5.46 -23.61
CA GLU A 65 7.15 -4.76 -23.18
C GLU A 65 7.09 -4.49 -21.66
N SER A 66 8.13 -4.86 -20.90
CA SER A 66 8.11 -4.62 -19.45
C SER A 66 8.45 -3.18 -19.10
N ASP A 67 7.74 -2.66 -18.12
CA ASP A 67 7.78 -1.27 -17.67
C ASP A 67 9.03 -0.97 -16.83
N ARG A 68 9.26 0.33 -16.64
CA ARG A 68 10.15 0.85 -15.61
C ARG A 68 9.33 1.43 -14.48
N LEU A 69 9.32 0.76 -13.33
CA LEU A 69 8.42 1.05 -12.20
C LEU A 69 9.20 1.29 -10.92
N ILE A 70 8.70 2.24 -10.12
CA ILE A 70 9.13 2.40 -8.72
C ILE A 70 8.03 1.87 -7.81
N VAL A 71 8.42 1.02 -6.86
CA VAL A 71 7.56 0.50 -5.81
C VAL A 71 7.98 1.12 -4.48
N LEU A 72 7.07 1.86 -3.85
CA LEU A 72 7.23 2.38 -2.48
C LEU A 72 6.77 1.33 -1.49
N CYS A 73 7.66 0.97 -0.56
CA CYS A 73 7.34 0.20 0.63
C CYS A 73 7.30 1.14 1.83
N GLU A 74 6.18 1.18 2.55
CA GLU A 74 5.98 2.08 3.69
C GLU A 74 7.01 1.86 4.80
N GLY A 75 7.41 0.59 4.98
CA GLY A 75 8.18 0.18 6.14
C GLY A 75 7.29 -0.12 7.35
N LEU A 76 7.89 -0.10 8.51
CA LEU A 76 7.22 -0.26 9.81
C LEU A 76 7.40 1.02 10.62
N TRP A 77 6.34 1.48 11.22
CA TRP A 77 6.33 2.66 12.07
C TRP A 77 7.39 2.59 13.19
N GLY A 78 8.18 3.65 13.33
CA GLY A 78 9.27 3.75 14.30
C GLY A 78 10.55 3.01 13.91
N MET A 79 10.64 2.45 12.68
CA MET A 79 11.77 1.62 12.26
C MET A 79 12.70 2.29 11.23
N ASP A 80 12.38 3.48 10.75
CA ASP A 80 13.16 4.22 9.75
C ASP A 80 13.55 3.34 8.53
N ASN A 81 12.61 2.54 8.05
CA ASN A 81 12.90 1.50 7.06
C ASN A 81 12.01 1.55 5.80
N SER A 82 11.42 2.70 5.51
CA SER A 82 10.80 2.94 4.21
C SER A 82 11.82 2.73 3.08
N SER A 83 11.37 2.19 1.98
CA SER A 83 12.29 1.89 0.87
C SER A 83 11.62 2.00 -0.49
N LEU A 84 12.43 2.27 -1.50
CA LEU A 84 12.06 2.14 -2.90
C LEU A 84 12.69 0.90 -3.51
N SER A 85 11.92 0.17 -4.31
CA SER A 85 12.42 -0.84 -5.23
C SER A 85 12.16 -0.40 -6.67
N LEU A 86 13.11 -0.66 -7.56
CA LEU A 86 12.96 -0.43 -9.00
C LEU A 86 12.73 -1.77 -9.68
N ILE A 87 11.71 -1.85 -10.52
CA ILE A 87 11.53 -2.93 -11.51
C ILE A 87 11.78 -2.30 -12.86
N ASP A 88 12.88 -2.68 -13.52
CA ASP A 88 13.30 -2.10 -14.78
C ASP A 88 13.42 -3.23 -15.82
N HIS A 89 12.51 -3.24 -16.80
CA HIS A 89 12.42 -4.30 -17.81
C HIS A 89 12.45 -5.71 -17.20
N GLY A 90 11.64 -5.93 -16.16
CA GLY A 90 11.53 -7.21 -15.46
C GLY A 90 12.66 -7.49 -14.45
N VAL A 91 13.64 -6.61 -14.31
CA VAL A 91 14.75 -6.76 -13.36
C VAL A 91 14.49 -5.98 -12.09
N LEU A 92 14.43 -6.67 -10.95
CA LEU A 92 14.19 -6.07 -9.63
C LEU A 92 15.48 -5.57 -8.99
N THR A 93 15.53 -4.29 -8.63
CA THR A 93 16.56 -3.69 -7.77
C THR A 93 15.93 -3.28 -6.44
N ASN A 94 16.20 -4.03 -5.39
CA ASN A 94 15.72 -3.75 -4.05
C ASN A 94 16.53 -2.64 -3.37
N ARG A 95 15.87 -1.86 -2.47
CA ARG A 95 16.51 -0.74 -1.75
C ARG A 95 17.20 0.25 -2.71
N TRP A 96 16.53 0.52 -3.81
CA TRP A 96 17.08 1.31 -4.89
C TRP A 96 17.46 2.74 -4.45
N PHE A 97 16.64 3.40 -3.60
CA PHE A 97 16.98 4.71 -3.05
C PHE A 97 18.33 4.71 -2.32
N GLN A 98 18.57 3.73 -1.45
CA GLN A 98 19.80 3.64 -0.67
C GLN A 98 21.03 3.31 -1.56
N GLN A 99 20.81 2.59 -2.66
CA GLN A 99 21.90 2.33 -3.63
C GLN A 99 22.32 3.59 -4.39
N GLN A 100 21.35 4.46 -4.72
CA GLN A 100 21.62 5.72 -5.40
C GLN A 100 22.12 6.82 -4.45
N ASN A 101 21.87 6.67 -3.14
CA ASN A 101 22.22 7.63 -2.10
C ASN A 101 22.94 6.95 -0.92
N PRO A 102 24.22 6.57 -1.09
CA PRO A 102 24.96 5.84 -0.05
C PRO A 102 24.97 6.59 1.28
N GLY A 103 24.60 5.89 2.36
CA GLY A 103 24.54 6.45 3.71
C GLY A 103 23.28 7.26 4.02
N GLN A 104 22.33 7.38 3.09
CA GLN A 104 21.03 8.01 3.34
C GLN A 104 19.92 6.96 3.49
N HIS A 105 18.92 7.30 4.31
CA HIS A 105 17.67 6.57 4.44
C HIS A 105 16.54 7.37 3.81
N LEU A 106 15.52 6.70 3.29
CA LEU A 106 14.33 7.37 2.78
C LEU A 106 13.53 8.00 3.92
N GLY A 107 13.55 7.35 5.09
CA GLY A 107 12.88 7.77 6.31
C GLY A 107 11.88 6.75 6.83
N ASP A 108 11.00 7.18 7.72
CA ASP A 108 10.02 6.37 8.41
C ASP A 108 8.61 6.60 7.87
N THR A 109 7.97 5.51 7.48
CA THR A 109 6.60 5.45 6.98
C THR A 109 6.35 6.27 5.70
N GLY A 110 6.79 5.73 4.57
CA GLY A 110 6.50 6.30 3.24
C GLY A 110 5.02 6.08 2.86
N ASN A 111 4.27 7.17 2.68
CA ASN A 111 2.83 7.10 2.46
C ASN A 111 2.41 7.23 0.99
N ASP A 112 3.12 8.03 0.23
CA ASP A 112 2.76 8.28 -1.16
C ASP A 112 3.99 8.60 -2.01
N ILE A 113 3.88 8.35 -3.31
CA ILE A 113 4.89 8.70 -4.30
C ILE A 113 4.19 9.24 -5.55
N LEU A 114 4.68 10.34 -6.07
CA LEU A 114 4.12 11.00 -7.24
C LEU A 114 5.22 11.34 -8.25
N HIS A 115 5.08 10.83 -9.48
CA HIS A 115 5.87 11.28 -10.61
C HIS A 115 5.34 12.65 -11.08
N ILE A 116 6.11 13.71 -10.86
CA ILE A 116 5.69 15.08 -11.17
C ILE A 116 5.97 15.40 -12.63
N ASN A 117 7.17 15.05 -13.09
CA ASN A 117 7.61 15.23 -14.48
C ASN A 117 8.91 14.44 -14.73
N ASP A 118 9.45 14.51 -15.94
CA ASP A 118 10.64 13.78 -16.38
C ASP A 118 11.91 14.03 -15.55
N THR A 119 11.88 14.95 -14.61
CA THR A 119 13.05 15.32 -13.79
C THR A 119 12.82 15.22 -12.29
N LEU A 120 11.57 15.00 -11.86
CA LEU A 120 11.19 15.14 -10.46
C LEU A 120 10.13 14.14 -10.01
N ILE A 121 10.43 13.42 -8.95
CA ILE A 121 9.52 12.55 -8.21
C ILE A 121 9.45 13.05 -6.77
N ALA A 122 8.26 13.14 -6.20
CA ALA A 122 8.03 13.50 -4.80
C ALA A 122 7.54 12.28 -4.01
N ILE A 123 8.02 12.15 -2.77
CA ILE A 123 7.67 11.05 -1.86
C ILE A 123 7.26 11.65 -0.52
N SER A 124 6.05 11.38 -0.06
CA SER A 124 5.63 11.75 1.28
C SER A 124 6.12 10.71 2.28
N VAL A 125 6.88 11.17 3.30
CA VAL A 125 7.46 10.33 4.33
C VAL A 125 6.88 10.78 5.68
N ASN A 126 5.85 10.10 6.10
CA ASN A 126 4.91 10.55 7.14
C ASN A 126 5.58 10.81 8.48
N TRP A 127 6.21 9.81 9.07
CA TRP A 127 6.79 9.91 10.41
C TRP A 127 8.10 10.71 10.44
N SER A 128 8.76 10.82 9.28
CA SER A 128 9.90 11.74 9.11
C SER A 128 9.47 13.19 8.91
N ASN A 129 8.18 13.48 8.74
CA ASN A 129 7.60 14.81 8.54
C ASN A 129 8.15 15.57 7.32
N ILE A 130 8.56 14.84 6.27
CA ILE A 130 9.18 15.41 5.08
C ILE A 130 8.47 15.01 3.79
N ILE A 131 8.67 15.81 2.75
CA ILE A 131 8.47 15.40 1.37
C ILE A 131 9.87 15.29 0.74
N GLN A 132 10.30 14.06 0.46
CA GLN A 132 11.57 13.80 -0.20
C GLN A 132 11.43 13.97 -1.71
N TYR A 133 12.37 14.65 -2.35
CA TYR A 133 12.44 14.77 -3.81
C TYR A 133 13.62 14.00 -4.37
N ILE A 134 13.37 13.26 -5.44
CA ILE A 134 14.40 12.49 -6.16
C ILE A 134 14.31 12.73 -7.67
N ARG A 135 15.39 12.46 -8.37
CA ARG A 135 15.41 12.33 -9.83
C ARG A 135 14.90 10.96 -10.28
N PRO A 136 14.56 10.79 -11.57
CA PRO A 136 14.22 9.46 -12.13
C PRO A 136 15.33 8.42 -12.05
N ASP A 137 16.57 8.82 -11.80
CA ASP A 137 17.70 7.91 -11.51
C ASP A 137 17.80 7.49 -10.04
N GLY A 138 16.88 7.98 -9.18
CA GLY A 138 16.83 7.69 -7.74
C GLY A 138 17.67 8.62 -6.88
N THR A 139 18.43 9.55 -7.47
CA THR A 139 19.28 10.49 -6.73
C THR A 139 18.43 11.49 -5.96
N ALA A 140 18.67 11.62 -4.65
CA ALA A 140 18.02 12.61 -3.81
C ALA A 140 18.45 14.04 -4.19
N ILE A 141 17.47 14.95 -4.23
CA ILE A 141 17.68 16.37 -4.60
C ILE A 141 17.58 17.27 -3.38
N ALA A 142 16.46 17.16 -2.66
CA ALA A 142 16.07 18.03 -1.57
C ALA A 142 14.93 17.39 -0.76
N ALA A 143 14.59 18.01 0.36
CA ALA A 143 13.35 17.71 1.08
C ALA A 143 12.62 19.01 1.45
N THR A 144 11.28 18.97 1.50
CA THR A 144 10.48 19.95 2.24
C THR A 144 10.24 19.39 3.62
N GLU A 145 10.65 20.12 4.64
CA GLU A 145 10.54 19.72 6.05
C GLU A 145 9.29 20.32 6.71
N ASN A 146 8.99 19.83 7.91
CA ASN A 146 7.93 20.37 8.78
C ASN A 146 6.52 20.24 8.23
N ILE A 147 6.22 19.10 7.59
CA ILE A 147 4.86 18.67 7.26
C ILE A 147 4.53 17.44 8.12
N PRO A 148 4.19 17.63 9.40
CA PRO A 148 3.94 16.51 10.28
C PRO A 148 2.72 15.73 9.82
N ASN A 149 2.79 14.40 9.97
CA ASN A 149 1.71 13.49 9.62
C ASN A 149 1.18 13.68 8.18
N ASN A 150 2.11 13.94 7.23
CA ASN A 150 1.80 14.10 5.81
C ASN A 150 1.25 12.80 5.21
N ARG A 151 0.32 12.93 4.24
CA ARG A 151 -0.38 11.77 3.68
C ARG A 151 -0.21 11.66 2.16
N ARG A 152 -1.05 12.30 1.39
CA ARG A 152 -1.15 12.12 -0.07
C ARG A 152 -0.72 13.37 -0.82
N LEU A 153 -0.34 13.15 -2.06
CA LEU A 153 0.26 14.13 -2.95
C LEU A 153 -0.63 14.38 -4.18
N ALA A 154 -0.76 15.63 -4.57
CA ALA A 154 -1.29 16.03 -5.86
C ALA A 154 -0.48 17.19 -6.45
N THR A 155 -0.48 17.35 -7.76
CA THR A 155 0.17 18.49 -8.44
C THR A 155 -0.78 19.16 -9.41
N ASP A 156 -0.61 20.46 -9.61
CA ASP A 156 -1.32 21.20 -10.65
C ASP A 156 -0.64 21.10 -12.04
N GLY A 157 0.51 20.46 -12.11
CA GLY A 157 1.34 20.41 -13.31
C GLY A 157 2.02 21.74 -13.68
N ASN A 158 1.78 22.81 -12.91
CA ASN A 158 2.22 24.18 -13.20
C ASN A 158 3.22 24.73 -12.16
N GLY A 159 3.77 23.89 -11.32
CA GLY A 159 4.83 24.27 -10.39
C GLY A 159 4.48 24.19 -8.92
N PHE A 160 3.29 23.70 -8.56
CA PHE A 160 2.91 23.46 -7.18
C PHE A 160 2.61 22.01 -6.89
N LEU A 161 3.02 21.58 -5.69
CA LEU A 161 2.65 20.31 -5.07
C LEU A 161 1.75 20.60 -3.88
N TYR A 162 0.72 19.77 -3.72
CA TYR A 162 -0.23 19.83 -2.62
C TYR A 162 -0.13 18.56 -1.80
N VAL A 163 -0.11 18.72 -0.47
CA VAL A 163 0.10 17.63 0.47
C VAL A 163 -0.95 17.68 1.56
N THR A 164 -1.69 16.60 1.76
CA THR A 164 -2.59 16.47 2.91
C THR A 164 -1.82 16.13 4.18
N SER A 165 -2.27 16.64 5.31
CA SER A 165 -1.69 16.37 6.63
C SER A 165 -2.79 16.20 7.68
N TYR A 166 -2.62 15.20 8.56
CA TYR A 166 -3.52 14.97 9.69
C TYR A 166 -3.26 15.90 10.88
N ALA A 167 -2.12 16.61 10.89
CA ALA A 167 -1.79 17.54 11.95
C ALA A 167 -2.77 18.72 11.99
N ASP A 168 -2.78 19.45 13.12
CA ASP A 168 -3.56 20.68 13.32
C ASP A 168 -5.05 20.57 12.92
N LYS A 169 -5.66 19.43 13.20
CA LYS A 169 -7.06 19.11 12.87
C LYS A 169 -7.31 18.92 11.36
N GLY A 170 -6.30 18.79 10.56
CA GLY A 170 -6.36 18.55 9.12
C GLY A 170 -6.13 19.80 8.28
N TYR A 171 -5.12 19.72 7.41
CA TYR A 171 -4.83 20.78 6.44
C TYR A 171 -4.24 20.23 5.15
N VAL A 172 -4.21 21.06 4.13
CA VAL A 172 -3.44 20.88 2.90
C VAL A 172 -2.35 21.94 2.84
N ALA A 173 -1.11 21.51 2.62
CA ALA A 173 0.02 22.39 2.34
C ALA A 173 0.20 22.56 0.84
N LYS A 174 0.48 23.80 0.40
CA LYS A 174 0.92 24.16 -0.95
C LYS A 174 2.42 24.41 -0.96
N ILE A 175 3.15 23.71 -1.80
CA ILE A 175 4.60 23.77 -1.92
C ILE A 175 4.96 24.28 -3.31
N ASP A 176 5.82 25.32 -3.39
CA ASP A 176 6.44 25.76 -4.63
C ASP A 176 7.53 24.75 -5.03
N LEU A 177 7.34 24.06 -6.15
CA LEU A 177 8.27 23.03 -6.64
C LEU A 177 9.64 23.55 -7.04
N ARG A 178 9.79 24.86 -7.31
CA ARG A 178 11.08 25.47 -7.64
C ARG A 178 11.92 25.68 -6.38
N THR A 179 11.29 26.18 -5.29
CA THR A 179 11.98 26.47 -4.03
C THR A 179 11.94 25.32 -3.03
N LYS A 180 11.01 24.36 -3.18
CA LYS A 180 10.71 23.30 -2.23
C LYS A 180 10.23 23.83 -0.87
N GLN A 181 9.64 25.02 -0.85
CA GLN A 181 9.14 25.64 0.37
C GLN A 181 7.61 25.63 0.40
N ILE A 182 7.06 25.47 1.60
CA ILE A 182 5.64 25.67 1.85
C ILE A 182 5.35 27.15 1.64
N VAL A 183 4.41 27.47 0.76
CA VAL A 183 4.04 28.86 0.44
C VAL A 183 2.65 29.22 0.96
N ASP A 184 1.80 28.23 1.24
CA ASP A 184 0.46 28.45 1.79
C ASP A 184 -0.09 27.17 2.41
N THR A 185 -1.17 27.29 3.21
CA THR A 185 -1.90 26.17 3.79
C THR A 185 -3.40 26.46 3.83
N CYS A 186 -4.22 25.40 3.80
CA CYS A 186 -5.66 25.51 3.96
C CYS A 186 -6.15 24.46 4.94
N HIS A 187 -6.83 24.87 6.02
CA HIS A 187 -7.53 23.94 6.88
C HIS A 187 -8.76 23.36 6.16
N VAL A 188 -8.99 22.05 6.33
CA VAL A 188 -10.09 21.28 5.75
C VAL A 188 -10.78 20.44 6.84
N GLY A 189 -11.43 19.34 6.49
CA GLY A 189 -11.97 18.41 7.49
C GLY A 189 -10.88 17.66 8.26
N TYR A 190 -11.27 16.93 9.28
CA TYR A 190 -10.34 16.14 10.11
C TYR A 190 -9.69 15.02 9.31
N GLU A 191 -8.38 14.89 9.48
CA GLU A 191 -7.58 13.78 8.93
C GLU A 191 -7.78 13.62 7.42
N PRO A 192 -7.43 14.64 6.61
CA PRO A 192 -7.58 14.60 5.16
C PRO A 192 -6.63 13.55 4.55
N GLU A 193 -7.17 12.52 3.90
CA GLU A 193 -6.41 11.43 3.31
C GLU A 193 -6.15 11.68 1.83
N GLY A 194 -7.08 11.30 0.96
CA GLY A 194 -6.95 11.42 -0.49
C GLY A 194 -7.02 12.86 -0.97
N ILE A 195 -6.29 13.18 -2.04
CA ILE A 195 -6.30 14.50 -2.69
C ILE A 195 -6.22 14.34 -4.21
N ALA A 196 -6.98 15.13 -4.94
CA ALA A 196 -6.91 15.26 -6.40
C ALA A 196 -6.98 16.73 -6.82
N TYR A 197 -6.33 17.05 -7.94
CA TYR A 197 -6.40 18.36 -8.56
C TYR A 197 -7.21 18.29 -9.86
N TYR A 198 -8.18 19.20 -10.01
CA TYR A 198 -8.95 19.34 -11.22
C TYR A 198 -9.39 20.79 -11.42
N ASP A 199 -9.11 21.36 -12.59
CA ASP A 199 -9.55 22.70 -13.03
C ASP A 199 -9.41 23.80 -11.97
N GLY A 200 -8.20 23.96 -11.42
CA GLY A 200 -7.88 24.98 -10.41
C GLY A 200 -8.41 24.69 -9.01
N ARG A 201 -8.92 23.48 -8.76
CA ARG A 201 -9.46 23.07 -7.46
C ARG A 201 -8.83 21.81 -6.95
N LEU A 202 -8.74 21.71 -5.62
CA LEU A 202 -8.35 20.50 -4.92
C LEU A 202 -9.61 19.85 -4.34
N TYR A 203 -9.70 18.53 -4.47
CA TYR A 203 -10.74 17.69 -3.88
C TYR A 203 -10.09 16.79 -2.86
N ILE A 204 -10.47 16.94 -1.59
CA ILE A 204 -9.81 16.33 -0.45
C ILE A 204 -10.80 15.45 0.32
N ALA A 205 -10.51 14.16 0.42
CA ALA A 205 -11.31 13.20 1.18
C ALA A 205 -10.97 13.29 2.67
N ASN A 206 -11.92 13.70 3.52
CA ASN A 206 -11.76 13.81 4.97
C ASN A 206 -12.19 12.49 5.62
N THR A 207 -11.30 11.87 6.42
CA THR A 207 -11.58 10.58 7.03
C THR A 207 -12.05 10.66 8.47
N GLY A 208 -11.42 11.50 9.32
CA GLY A 208 -11.64 11.48 10.76
C GLY A 208 -11.38 10.10 11.39
N GLY A 209 -10.52 9.28 10.75
CA GLY A 209 -10.38 7.84 11.04
C GLY A 209 -9.84 7.50 12.43
N TYR A 210 -9.12 8.42 13.07
CA TYR A 210 -8.62 8.26 14.44
C TYR A 210 -9.57 8.80 15.52
N SER A 211 -10.79 9.16 15.17
CA SER A 211 -11.79 9.69 16.11
C SER A 211 -12.00 8.83 17.34
N THR A 212 -11.89 7.50 17.20
CA THR A 212 -12.01 6.55 18.31
C THR A 212 -10.86 6.63 19.31
N GLN A 213 -9.72 7.17 18.91
CA GLN A 213 -8.54 7.34 19.75
C GLN A 213 -8.51 8.69 20.45
N THR A 214 -8.81 9.76 19.71
CA THR A 214 -8.75 11.14 20.21
C THR A 214 -10.01 11.58 20.91
N LYS A 215 -11.18 11.06 20.51
CA LYS A 215 -12.53 11.44 21.00
C LYS A 215 -12.93 12.90 20.78
N ASP A 216 -12.14 13.67 20.05
CA ASP A 216 -12.39 15.09 19.79
C ASP A 216 -13.38 15.29 18.64
N HIS A 217 -13.47 14.31 17.75
CA HIS A 217 -14.31 14.33 16.54
C HIS A 217 -14.80 12.93 16.19
N GLY A 218 -15.81 12.84 15.33
CA GLY A 218 -16.29 11.59 14.76
C GLY A 218 -15.66 11.32 13.38
N TYR A 219 -15.99 10.17 12.80
CA TYR A 219 -15.66 9.91 11.40
C TYR A 219 -16.26 10.98 10.49
N GLU A 220 -15.43 11.52 9.62
CA GLU A 220 -15.85 12.44 8.55
C GLU A 220 -16.50 11.65 7.40
N GLN A 221 -17.29 12.37 6.58
CA GLN A 221 -17.96 11.83 5.41
C GLN A 221 -17.97 12.83 4.24
N THR A 222 -17.06 13.82 4.30
CA THR A 222 -17.07 14.95 3.40
C THR A 222 -15.85 14.96 2.47
N VAL A 223 -16.03 15.51 1.28
CA VAL A 223 -14.94 15.93 0.39
C VAL A 223 -14.86 17.45 0.42
N SER A 224 -13.77 18.00 0.94
CA SER A 224 -13.47 19.44 0.89
C SER A 224 -13.07 19.85 -0.53
N VAL A 225 -13.61 20.95 -1.01
CA VAL A 225 -13.24 21.57 -2.29
C VAL A 225 -12.52 22.88 -2.00
N VAL A 226 -11.25 22.95 -2.38
CA VAL A 226 -10.37 24.10 -2.11
C VAL A 226 -9.98 24.76 -3.42
N ASP A 227 -10.05 26.09 -3.48
CA ASP A 227 -9.49 26.88 -4.57
C ASP A 227 -7.96 26.85 -4.50
N ALA A 228 -7.32 26.19 -5.44
CA ALA A 228 -5.87 25.94 -5.41
C ALA A 228 -5.01 27.19 -5.53
N PRO A 229 -5.39 28.24 -6.32
CA PRO A 229 -4.69 29.51 -6.34
C PRO A 229 -4.66 30.21 -4.97
N THR A 230 -5.82 30.35 -4.31
CA THR A 230 -5.96 31.16 -3.08
C THR A 230 -5.91 30.35 -1.80
N MET A 231 -5.83 29.03 -1.89
CA MET A 231 -5.86 28.09 -0.74
C MET A 231 -7.02 28.36 0.21
N ARG A 232 -8.23 28.55 -0.33
CA ARG A 232 -9.46 28.75 0.46
C ARG A 232 -10.42 27.60 0.22
N GLU A 233 -10.96 27.04 1.30
CA GLU A 233 -12.04 26.08 1.20
C GLU A 233 -13.30 26.78 0.66
N LEU A 234 -13.81 26.28 -0.46
CA LEU A 234 -15.00 26.84 -1.13
C LEU A 234 -16.28 26.20 -0.58
N ARG A 235 -16.27 24.90 -0.35
CA ARG A 235 -17.40 24.10 0.10
C ARG A 235 -16.97 22.71 0.54
N ARG A 236 -17.89 21.98 1.11
CA ARG A 236 -17.77 20.53 1.38
C ARG A 236 -18.90 19.78 0.71
N ILE A 237 -18.59 18.66 0.06
CA ILE A 237 -19.54 17.73 -0.54
C ILE A 237 -19.77 16.64 0.51
N ASP A 238 -20.99 16.53 1.02
CA ASP A 238 -21.38 15.47 1.96
C ASP A 238 -21.74 14.21 1.17
N THR A 239 -20.94 13.16 1.28
CA THR A 239 -21.15 11.89 0.58
C THR A 239 -22.10 10.96 1.32
N GLY A 240 -22.38 11.21 2.59
CA GLY A 240 -23.11 10.32 3.48
C GLY A 240 -22.34 9.03 3.87
N CYS A 241 -21.12 8.85 3.34
CA CYS A 241 -20.30 7.67 3.56
C CYS A 241 -19.15 7.98 4.52
N LYS A 242 -19.07 7.29 5.64
CA LYS A 242 -18.11 7.61 6.71
C LYS A 242 -16.71 7.08 6.45
N ASN A 243 -15.70 7.80 6.96
CA ASN A 243 -14.31 7.40 6.97
C ASN A 243 -13.75 7.23 5.56
N LEU A 244 -13.55 8.36 4.86
CA LEU A 244 -13.07 8.38 3.47
C LEU A 244 -11.56 8.06 3.42
N TYR A 245 -11.21 6.84 3.81
CA TYR A 245 -9.85 6.33 3.96
C TYR A 245 -9.52 5.30 2.89
N GLY A 246 -8.33 5.38 2.31
CA GLY A 246 -7.80 4.46 1.31
C GLY A 246 -7.16 5.17 0.14
N THR A 247 -6.92 4.44 -0.93
CA THR A 247 -6.41 5.02 -2.17
C THR A 247 -7.49 5.86 -2.83
N MET A 248 -7.10 7.02 -3.36
CA MET A 248 -7.94 7.83 -4.24
C MET A 248 -7.25 7.93 -5.60
N SER A 249 -7.92 7.46 -6.65
CA SER A 249 -7.42 7.56 -8.02
C SER A 249 -8.28 8.49 -8.86
N GLN A 250 -7.68 9.07 -9.90
CA GLN A 250 -8.32 10.05 -10.77
C GLN A 250 -8.29 9.59 -12.23
N SER A 251 -9.41 9.75 -12.93
CA SER A 251 -9.53 9.58 -14.38
C SER A 251 -10.27 10.79 -14.98
N GLY A 252 -9.53 11.70 -15.57
CA GLY A 252 -10.08 12.96 -16.06
C GLY A 252 -10.79 13.76 -14.95
N GLN A 253 -12.08 14.00 -15.13
CA GLN A 253 -12.91 14.69 -14.14
C GLN A 253 -13.48 13.81 -13.03
N TYR A 254 -13.23 12.52 -13.05
CA TYR A 254 -13.74 11.58 -12.06
C TYR A 254 -12.67 11.17 -11.06
N ILE A 255 -13.06 11.04 -9.79
CA ILE A 255 -12.26 10.42 -8.73
C ILE A 255 -12.99 9.24 -8.11
N CYS A 256 -12.24 8.19 -7.81
CA CYS A 256 -12.69 7.03 -7.05
C CYS A 256 -12.21 7.14 -5.61
N ILE A 257 -13.14 7.13 -4.66
CA ILE A 257 -12.89 7.31 -3.23
C ILE A 257 -13.39 6.08 -2.49
N ASN A 258 -12.59 5.56 -1.55
CA ASN A 258 -13.03 4.54 -0.62
C ASN A 258 -13.58 5.16 0.66
N SER A 259 -14.68 4.61 1.16
CA SER A 259 -15.18 4.82 2.52
C SER A 259 -14.96 3.51 3.29
N ALA A 260 -14.19 3.55 4.37
CA ALA A 260 -13.88 2.35 5.16
C ALA A 260 -14.99 2.00 6.18
N GLY A 261 -15.97 2.88 6.38
CA GLY A 261 -16.98 2.71 7.41
C GLY A 261 -16.41 2.77 8.82
N ASP A 262 -16.98 2.00 9.74
CA ASP A 262 -16.51 1.93 11.14
C ASP A 262 -15.90 0.58 11.52
N MET A 263 -15.79 -0.33 10.56
CA MET A 263 -15.30 -1.72 10.73
C MET A 263 -16.15 -2.57 11.68
N TYR A 264 -17.34 -2.09 12.11
CA TYR A 264 -18.30 -2.79 12.99
C TYR A 264 -19.66 -2.95 12.33
N THR A 265 -20.38 -1.86 12.14
CA THR A 265 -21.78 -1.84 11.69
C THR A 265 -22.00 -1.03 10.43
N ILE A 266 -21.17 -0.03 10.19
CA ILE A 266 -21.22 0.80 8.98
C ILE A 266 -20.33 0.15 7.92
N PRO A 267 -20.89 -0.41 6.85
CA PRO A 267 -20.13 -1.12 5.85
C PRO A 267 -19.28 -0.15 5.02
N PRO A 268 -18.16 -0.64 4.46
CA PRO A 268 -17.39 0.14 3.51
C PRO A 268 -18.15 0.36 2.20
N ARG A 269 -17.80 1.45 1.49
CA ARG A 269 -18.43 1.89 0.24
C ARG A 269 -17.39 2.37 -0.76
N CYS A 270 -17.73 2.30 -2.04
CA CYS A 270 -17.02 3.01 -3.10
C CYS A 270 -17.84 4.23 -3.54
N ILE A 271 -17.17 5.36 -3.76
CA ILE A 271 -17.79 6.58 -4.25
C ILE A 271 -17.04 6.99 -5.52
N VAL A 272 -17.77 7.24 -6.60
CA VAL A 272 -17.21 7.92 -7.78
C VAL A 272 -17.82 9.30 -7.86
N LEU A 273 -16.97 10.32 -7.71
CA LEU A 273 -17.34 11.74 -7.75
C LEU A 273 -16.89 12.36 -9.06
N ASN A 274 -17.78 13.10 -9.70
CA ASN A 274 -17.51 13.95 -10.85
C ASN A 274 -17.14 15.36 -10.38
N MET A 275 -15.87 15.73 -10.47
CA MET A 275 -15.33 17.02 -10.02
C MET A 275 -15.80 18.22 -10.85
N ALA A 276 -16.39 18.00 -12.05
CA ALA A 276 -16.89 19.08 -12.88
C ALA A 276 -18.24 19.65 -12.41
N ASN A 277 -19.06 18.82 -11.72
CA ASN A 277 -20.42 19.20 -11.30
C ASN A 277 -20.79 18.77 -9.88
N ASP A 278 -19.86 18.15 -9.14
CA ASP A 278 -20.03 17.62 -7.78
C ASP A 278 -21.03 16.45 -7.64
N GLU A 279 -21.52 15.90 -8.75
CA GLU A 279 -22.37 14.71 -8.71
C GLU A 279 -21.56 13.47 -8.36
N PHE A 280 -22.12 12.57 -7.58
CA PHE A 280 -21.46 11.33 -7.22
C PHE A 280 -22.42 10.15 -7.21
N ARG A 281 -21.82 8.95 -7.36
CA ARG A 281 -22.52 7.68 -7.21
C ARG A 281 -21.83 6.83 -6.13
N VAL A 282 -22.64 6.19 -5.29
CA VAL A 282 -22.20 5.30 -4.22
C VAL A 282 -22.49 3.86 -4.61
N TYR A 283 -21.54 2.96 -4.29
CA TYR A 283 -21.63 1.53 -4.54
C TYR A 283 -21.46 0.74 -3.25
N ASP A 284 -22.14 -0.40 -3.13
CA ASP A 284 -22.20 -1.24 -1.96
C ASP A 284 -21.01 -2.23 -1.85
N PHE A 285 -19.81 -1.77 -2.21
CA PHE A 285 -18.55 -2.51 -2.08
C PHE A 285 -17.39 -1.55 -1.79
N PRO A 286 -16.31 -2.02 -1.14
CA PRO A 286 -15.12 -1.22 -0.88
C PRO A 286 -14.26 -1.01 -2.13
N ALA A 287 -13.51 0.09 -2.15
CA ALA A 287 -12.50 0.42 -3.16
C ALA A 287 -11.16 0.79 -2.50
N THR A 288 -10.73 0.01 -1.52
CA THR A 288 -9.61 0.31 -0.61
C THR A 288 -8.32 0.60 -1.38
N TYR A 289 -7.99 -0.21 -2.36
CA TYR A 289 -6.88 -0.04 -3.29
C TYR A 289 -7.46 0.08 -4.68
N ASN A 290 -7.28 1.23 -5.32
CA ASN A 290 -7.84 1.46 -6.63
C ASN A 290 -6.86 2.19 -7.54
N CYS A 291 -6.99 1.99 -8.84
CA CYS A 291 -6.26 2.70 -9.87
C CYS A 291 -7.18 3.06 -11.02
N ALA A 292 -6.79 4.08 -11.77
CA ALA A 292 -7.45 4.47 -13.00
C ALA A 292 -6.61 4.01 -14.21
N TYR A 293 -7.27 3.41 -15.18
CA TYR A 293 -6.64 3.07 -16.45
C TYR A 293 -7.66 3.15 -17.57
N HIS A 294 -7.33 3.88 -18.62
CA HIS A 294 -8.28 4.27 -19.66
C HIS A 294 -9.57 4.77 -19.03
N ASN A 295 -10.68 4.75 -19.52
CA ASN A 295 -11.93 5.24 -18.90
C ASN A 295 -12.51 4.23 -17.88
N ARG A 296 -11.69 3.70 -16.96
CA ARG A 296 -12.13 2.77 -15.92
C ARG A 296 -11.39 2.97 -14.62
N PHE A 297 -12.08 2.64 -13.53
CA PHE A 297 -11.47 2.40 -12.23
C PHE A 297 -11.43 0.90 -11.97
N TYR A 298 -10.28 0.38 -11.58
CA TYR A 298 -10.04 -0.98 -11.14
C TYR A 298 -9.76 -0.95 -9.64
N MET A 299 -10.36 -1.86 -8.88
CA MET A 299 -10.24 -1.82 -7.44
C MET A 299 -10.18 -3.19 -6.79
N ILE A 300 -9.40 -3.27 -5.72
CA ILE A 300 -9.39 -4.35 -4.75
C ILE A 300 -9.99 -3.77 -3.47
N GLY A 301 -11.13 -4.27 -3.09
CA GLY A 301 -11.76 -3.97 -1.82
C GLY A 301 -11.18 -4.84 -0.71
N SER A 302 -10.80 -4.21 0.39
CA SER A 302 -10.38 -4.87 1.62
C SER A 302 -11.26 -4.37 2.75
N SER A 303 -11.93 -5.26 3.44
CA SER A 303 -12.81 -4.94 4.56
C SER A 303 -12.44 -5.78 5.76
N TYR A 304 -12.09 -5.14 6.86
CA TYR A 304 -11.87 -5.80 8.15
C TYR A 304 -13.12 -5.68 9.02
N SER A 305 -13.48 -6.76 9.71
CA SER A 305 -14.56 -6.74 10.70
C SER A 305 -14.01 -7.04 12.09
N TYR A 306 -14.18 -6.11 13.00
CA TYR A 306 -13.87 -6.33 14.43
C TYR A 306 -14.82 -7.35 15.08
N ILE A 307 -15.99 -7.62 14.50
CA ILE A 307 -16.93 -8.61 15.00
C ILE A 307 -16.41 -10.03 14.73
N THR A 308 -15.89 -10.28 13.54
CA THR A 308 -15.38 -11.61 13.13
C THR A 308 -13.88 -11.75 13.28
N GLY A 309 -13.13 -10.64 13.38
CA GLY A 309 -11.67 -10.62 13.41
C GLY A 309 -11.02 -11.03 12.08
N THR A 310 -11.75 -10.89 10.96
CA THR A 310 -11.29 -11.35 9.64
C THR A 310 -11.34 -10.25 8.60
N TYR A 311 -10.46 -10.39 7.58
CA TYR A 311 -10.54 -9.62 6.34
C TYR A 311 -11.39 -10.36 5.30
N THR A 312 -12.12 -9.58 4.51
CA THR A 312 -12.74 -10.02 3.26
C THR A 312 -12.22 -9.17 2.12
N TYR A 313 -12.03 -9.80 0.96
CA TYR A 313 -11.54 -9.12 -0.23
C TYR A 313 -12.55 -9.24 -1.35
N SER A 314 -12.62 -8.24 -2.21
CA SER A 314 -13.43 -8.22 -3.43
C SER A 314 -12.70 -7.48 -4.54
N ALA A 315 -13.09 -7.73 -5.78
CA ALA A 315 -12.58 -6.98 -6.92
C ALA A 315 -13.74 -6.44 -7.74
N HIS A 316 -13.62 -5.22 -8.22
CA HIS A 316 -14.63 -4.57 -9.05
C HIS A 316 -13.98 -3.67 -10.10
N THR A 317 -14.73 -3.40 -11.16
CA THR A 317 -14.37 -2.43 -12.19
C THR A 317 -15.56 -1.49 -12.43
N ILE A 318 -15.29 -0.18 -12.54
CA ILE A 318 -16.30 0.82 -12.87
C ILE A 318 -15.92 1.49 -14.19
N SER A 319 -16.83 1.47 -15.17
CA SER A 319 -16.65 2.10 -16.48
C SER A 319 -17.08 3.56 -16.47
N LEU A 320 -16.35 4.44 -17.16
CA LEU A 320 -16.64 5.87 -17.28
C LEU A 320 -17.02 6.23 -18.72
N PRO A 321 -17.93 7.15 -18.95
CA PRO A 321 -18.70 7.93 -17.96
C PRO A 321 -20.00 7.24 -17.52
N SER A 322 -20.29 6.00 -17.97
CA SER A 322 -21.56 5.31 -17.69
C SER A 322 -21.78 5.01 -16.21
N LEU A 323 -20.72 4.97 -15.42
CA LEU A 323 -20.72 4.60 -14.00
C LEU A 323 -21.29 3.18 -13.75
N GLU A 324 -21.20 2.30 -14.75
CA GLU A 324 -21.57 0.90 -14.61
C GLU A 324 -20.46 0.13 -13.90
N ALA A 325 -20.84 -0.61 -12.84
CA ALA A 325 -19.94 -1.44 -12.08
C ALA A 325 -20.10 -2.91 -12.48
N THR A 326 -18.99 -3.61 -12.58
CA THR A 326 -18.91 -5.06 -12.79
C THR A 326 -18.08 -5.71 -11.68
N GLU A 327 -18.44 -6.90 -11.26
CA GLU A 327 -17.63 -7.73 -10.37
C GLU A 327 -16.37 -8.22 -11.11
N GLY A 328 -15.24 -8.24 -10.40
CA GLY A 328 -13.94 -8.61 -10.94
C GLY A 328 -13.20 -7.46 -11.62
N LEU A 329 -11.97 -7.75 -12.01
CA LEU A 329 -11.10 -6.84 -12.75
C LEU A 329 -11.32 -7.08 -14.25
N ALA A 330 -12.22 -6.29 -14.87
CA ALA A 330 -12.53 -6.40 -16.29
C ALA A 330 -11.24 -6.32 -17.15
N ASP A 331 -11.19 -7.10 -18.22
CA ASP A 331 -10.02 -7.31 -19.09
C ASP A 331 -8.86 -8.09 -18.42
N TYR A 332 -8.79 -8.14 -17.08
CA TYR A 332 -7.78 -8.86 -16.30
C TYR A 332 -8.38 -10.01 -15.50
N ASN A 333 -9.42 -10.66 -16.01
CA ASN A 333 -10.19 -11.66 -15.26
C ASN A 333 -9.35 -12.84 -14.76
N ALA A 334 -8.30 -13.23 -15.47
CA ALA A 334 -7.40 -14.29 -15.04
C ALA A 334 -6.58 -13.93 -13.79
N ALA A 335 -6.40 -12.64 -13.48
CA ALA A 335 -5.70 -12.18 -12.28
C ALA A 335 -6.57 -12.29 -11.01
N ASN A 336 -7.90 -12.30 -11.14
CA ASN A 336 -8.81 -12.26 -9.98
C ASN A 336 -8.50 -13.34 -8.96
N GLU A 337 -8.35 -14.60 -9.39
CA GLU A 337 -8.07 -15.71 -8.48
C GLU A 337 -6.75 -15.53 -7.73
N THR A 338 -5.69 -15.14 -8.44
CA THR A 338 -4.37 -14.91 -7.83
C THR A 338 -4.44 -13.79 -6.80
N ILE A 339 -5.09 -12.67 -7.14
CA ILE A 339 -5.20 -11.50 -6.24
C ILE A 339 -6.05 -11.81 -5.02
N MET A 340 -7.18 -12.50 -5.19
CA MET A 340 -8.05 -12.88 -4.06
C MET A 340 -7.41 -13.92 -3.13
N ASN A 341 -6.43 -14.68 -3.60
CA ASN A 341 -5.67 -15.66 -2.81
C ASN A 341 -4.38 -15.06 -2.19
N MET A 342 -4.05 -13.80 -2.43
CA MET A 342 -2.96 -13.11 -1.71
C MET A 342 -3.26 -13.07 -0.21
N GLN A 343 -2.21 -13.08 0.60
CA GLN A 343 -2.39 -13.00 2.05
C GLN A 343 -2.96 -11.64 2.48
N SER A 344 -2.48 -10.58 1.88
CA SER A 344 -2.94 -9.20 2.10
C SER A 344 -2.71 -8.37 0.84
N PRO A 345 -3.64 -8.38 -0.12
CA PRO A 345 -3.59 -7.46 -1.25
C PRO A 345 -3.47 -6.02 -0.74
N TYR A 346 -2.55 -5.20 -1.32
CA TYR A 346 -2.21 -3.92 -0.70
C TYR A 346 -2.10 -2.75 -1.68
N ALA A 347 -1.88 -2.98 -2.96
CA ALA A 347 -1.98 -1.99 -4.01
C ALA A 347 -2.34 -2.65 -5.35
N ILE A 348 -2.90 -1.86 -6.25
CA ILE A 348 -3.13 -2.20 -7.65
C ILE A 348 -2.68 -1.04 -8.53
N TYR A 349 -2.03 -1.34 -9.62
CA TYR A 349 -1.57 -0.38 -10.61
C TYR A 349 -1.62 -1.00 -12.01
N ILE A 350 -2.02 -0.22 -13.00
CA ILE A 350 -1.95 -0.62 -14.42
C ILE A 350 -1.08 0.38 -15.14
N SER A 351 -0.04 -0.11 -15.80
CA SER A 351 0.87 0.73 -16.55
C SER A 351 0.18 1.33 -17.78
N PRO A 352 0.24 2.64 -17.96
CA PRO A 352 -0.28 3.26 -19.17
C PRO A 352 0.56 2.94 -20.43
N GLN A 353 1.79 2.47 -20.26
CA GLN A 353 2.71 2.16 -21.35
C GLN A 353 2.49 0.75 -21.90
N SER A 354 2.57 -0.26 -21.03
CA SER A 354 2.44 -1.67 -21.41
C SER A 354 0.99 -2.18 -21.33
N GLY A 355 0.16 -1.60 -20.48
CA GLY A 355 -1.12 -2.14 -20.08
C GLY A 355 -1.00 -3.36 -19.15
N HIS A 356 0.19 -3.67 -18.63
CA HIS A 356 0.36 -4.69 -17.62
C HIS A 356 -0.23 -4.23 -16.29
N MET A 357 -0.87 -5.16 -15.59
CA MET A 357 -1.37 -4.92 -14.24
C MET A 357 -0.35 -5.40 -13.22
N TYR A 358 -0.19 -4.60 -12.18
CA TYR A 358 0.66 -4.92 -11.02
C TYR A 358 -0.20 -4.90 -9.77
N ALA A 359 -0.08 -5.93 -8.94
CA ALA A 359 -0.72 -5.99 -7.63
C ALA A 359 0.32 -6.35 -6.57
N THR A 360 0.18 -5.77 -5.38
CA THR A 360 1.10 -6.06 -4.29
C THR A 360 0.45 -6.89 -3.20
N ASP A 361 1.26 -7.69 -2.51
CA ASP A 361 0.88 -8.45 -1.32
C ASP A 361 1.76 -8.02 -0.15
N ALA A 362 1.18 -7.37 0.87
CA ALA A 362 1.84 -7.00 2.11
C ALA A 362 2.06 -8.19 3.05
N ARG A 363 1.51 -9.36 2.75
CA ARG A 363 1.62 -10.59 3.52
C ARG A 363 1.14 -10.41 4.97
N SER A 364 2.06 -10.48 5.93
CA SER A 364 1.74 -10.35 7.36
C SER A 364 1.80 -8.91 7.89
N TYR A 365 2.00 -7.92 7.02
CA TYR A 365 2.29 -6.51 7.35
C TYR A 365 3.59 -6.30 8.16
N ALA A 366 4.37 -7.35 8.39
CA ALA A 366 5.62 -7.31 9.15
C ALA A 366 6.79 -7.98 8.41
N THR A 367 6.52 -8.58 7.28
CA THR A 367 7.51 -9.26 6.43
C THR A 367 7.60 -8.60 5.06
N ASN A 368 8.69 -8.89 4.36
CA ASN A 368 8.87 -8.43 2.98
C ASN A 368 7.68 -8.81 2.10
N GLY A 369 7.18 -7.85 1.33
CA GLY A 369 6.04 -8.03 0.44
C GLY A 369 6.42 -8.56 -0.95
N TYR A 370 5.41 -8.76 -1.77
CA TYR A 370 5.57 -9.13 -3.19
C TYR A 370 4.93 -8.09 -4.10
N VAL A 371 5.43 -8.04 -5.35
CA VAL A 371 4.72 -7.48 -6.50
C VAL A 371 4.45 -8.62 -7.47
N TYR A 372 3.22 -8.72 -7.92
CA TYR A 372 2.80 -9.62 -9.00
C TYR A 372 2.57 -8.81 -10.25
N GLU A 373 3.06 -9.30 -11.37
CA GLU A 373 2.88 -8.71 -12.70
C GLU A 373 1.97 -9.62 -13.53
N PHE A 374 1.01 -9.00 -14.21
CA PHE A 374 0.06 -9.69 -15.08
C PHE A 374 0.04 -9.00 -16.45
N ASP A 375 -0.13 -9.80 -17.51
CA ASP A 375 -0.35 -9.27 -18.85
C ASP A 375 -1.74 -8.61 -19.00
N ARG A 376 -2.03 -8.11 -20.19
CA ARG A 376 -3.31 -7.43 -20.53
C ARG A 376 -4.55 -8.33 -20.43
N GLN A 377 -4.39 -9.64 -20.30
CA GLN A 377 -5.45 -10.62 -20.09
C GLN A 377 -5.54 -11.10 -18.64
N GLY A 378 -4.63 -10.62 -17.78
CA GLY A 378 -4.55 -10.99 -16.37
C GLY A 378 -3.80 -12.29 -16.10
N LYS A 379 -3.08 -12.83 -17.10
CA LYS A 379 -2.18 -13.98 -16.86
C LYS A 379 -0.94 -13.49 -16.10
N GLN A 380 -0.60 -14.16 -15.02
CA GLN A 380 0.60 -13.82 -14.25
C GLN A 380 1.86 -14.06 -15.08
N LEU A 381 2.68 -13.01 -15.22
CA LEU A 381 3.99 -13.05 -15.87
C LEU A 381 5.10 -13.25 -14.84
N ASN A 382 5.13 -12.44 -13.80
CA ASN A 382 6.19 -12.42 -12.81
C ASN A 382 5.67 -12.29 -11.37
N ARG A 383 6.54 -12.62 -10.41
CA ARG A 383 6.37 -12.32 -8.99
C ARG A 383 7.71 -11.90 -8.39
N TYR A 384 7.79 -10.68 -7.93
CA TYR A 384 9.01 -10.07 -7.37
C TYR A 384 8.95 -10.08 -5.85
N LEU A 385 9.96 -10.66 -5.19
CA LEU A 385 10.12 -10.56 -3.73
C LEU A 385 10.87 -9.27 -3.38
N LEU A 386 10.16 -8.34 -2.77
CA LEU A 386 10.74 -7.09 -2.30
C LEU A 386 11.58 -7.30 -1.02
N ARG A 387 12.56 -6.43 -0.77
CA ARG A 387 13.24 -6.29 0.52
C ARG A 387 12.70 -5.07 1.27
N GLY A 388 11.38 -4.92 1.27
CA GLY A 388 10.62 -3.87 1.91
C GLY A 388 9.27 -4.40 2.40
N VAL A 389 8.73 -3.75 3.42
CA VAL A 389 7.47 -4.12 4.08
C VAL A 389 6.37 -3.16 3.63
N ASN A 390 5.16 -3.66 3.46
CA ASN A 390 3.99 -2.89 3.07
C ASN A 390 4.17 -2.12 1.74
N PRO A 391 4.27 -2.82 0.60
CA PRO A 391 4.39 -2.18 -0.71
C PRO A 391 3.07 -1.51 -1.12
N SER A 392 2.94 -0.22 -0.83
CA SER A 392 1.67 0.52 -0.89
C SER A 392 1.44 1.31 -2.16
N ARG A 393 2.50 1.61 -2.93
CA ARG A 393 2.39 2.42 -4.14
C ARG A 393 3.29 1.90 -5.25
N ILE A 394 2.80 2.00 -6.48
CA ILE A 394 3.55 1.74 -7.71
C ILE A 394 3.34 2.93 -8.63
N ILE A 395 4.42 3.42 -9.23
CA ILE A 395 4.37 4.42 -10.29
C ILE A 395 5.24 3.97 -11.47
N ALA A 396 4.84 4.31 -12.70
CA ALA A 396 5.70 4.22 -13.87
C ALA A 396 6.56 5.49 -14.03
N MET A 397 7.71 5.31 -14.69
CA MET A 397 8.63 6.37 -15.07
C MET A 397 8.66 6.57 -16.56
#